data_4bbd21143ac6abbd9590d0945b3cb250
#
_entry.id   4bbd21143ac6abbd9590d0945b3cb250
#
_cell.length_a   1.000
_cell.length_b   1.000
_cell.length_c   1.000
_cell.angle_alpha   90.00
_cell.angle_beta   90.00
_cell.angle_gamma   90.00
#
_symmetry.space_group_name_H-M   'P 1'
#
loop_
_entity.id
_entity.type
_entity.pdbx_description
1 polymer ?
#
loop_
_entity_poly.entity_id
_entity_poly.type
_entity_poly.pdbx_seq_one_letter_code
_entity_poly.pdbx_strand_id
1 'polypeptide(L)'
;MPNRKRHRPMGSIIRDLCTICAILLLVEPTSAETIYPAKLSADDLGGAAFERPETVVTEQGEHKIFDFTSLKSGDGKFASGMYKAGPQTFDITEPYGVDEFMFFLEGSVTLTSADGSAITVNAGEAVTIPKEWIGRWETEGYRKIWVIYSADGSGL
;
A
#
# COMPACT_ATOMS: atom_id res chain seq x y z
N MET A 1 59.67 50.81 -63.12
CA MET A 1 58.92 50.31 -64.31
C MET A 1 58.38 48.92 -64.03
N PRO A 2 57.24 48.52 -64.49
CA PRO A 2 55.91 49.14 -64.42
C PRO A 2 54.92 48.24 -63.63
N ASN A 3 54.03 48.75 -62.91
CA ASN A 3 52.62 48.98 -63.13
C ASN A 3 51.77 47.82 -63.78
N ARG A 4 50.81 47.26 -63.07
CA ARG A 4 49.52 46.85 -63.56
C ARG A 4 48.61 46.44 -62.39
N LYS A 5 47.75 47.33 -62.02
CA LYS A 5 46.25 47.35 -62.24
C LYS A 5 45.47 46.07 -61.88
N ARG A 6 44.67 46.21 -60.80
CA ARG A 6 43.26 46.04 -60.67
C ARG A 6 42.64 44.78 -61.28
N HIS A 7 41.93 44.07 -60.41
CA HIS A 7 40.49 43.89 -60.57
C HIS A 7 39.85 43.30 -59.24
N ARG A 8 38.91 44.03 -58.70
CA ARG A 8 37.83 43.44 -57.83
C ARG A 8 36.77 42.82 -58.73
N PRO A 9 36.11 41.75 -58.26
CA PRO A 9 34.65 41.70 -58.24
C PRO A 9 34.19 41.33 -56.85
N MET A 10 33.41 42.16 -56.24
CA MET A 10 31.94 42.18 -56.18
C MET A 10 31.32 40.90 -55.58
N GLY A 11 30.97 41.03 -54.39
CA GLY A 11 29.77 40.64 -53.63
C GLY A 11 29.14 39.28 -53.91
N SER A 12 29.19 38.46 -52.90
CA SER A 12 28.10 37.50 -52.69
C SER A 12 27.65 37.63 -51.23
N ILE A 13 26.45 38.21 -51.09
CA ILE A 13 25.72 38.28 -49.83
C ILE A 13 25.11 36.90 -49.63
N ILE A 14 25.73 36.11 -48.76
CA ILE A 14 25.12 34.89 -48.27
C ILE A 14 24.15 35.33 -47.17
N ARG A 15 22.88 35.27 -47.50
CA ARG A 15 21.75 35.43 -46.54
C ARG A 15 21.78 34.21 -45.64
N ASP A 16 22.23 34.40 -44.41
CA ASP A 16 22.03 33.44 -43.33
C ASP A 16 20.54 33.33 -43.03
N LEU A 17 19.93 32.28 -43.55
CA LEU A 17 18.58 31.88 -43.24
C LEU A 17 18.63 31.16 -41.87
N CYS A 18 18.44 31.96 -40.81
CA CYS A 18 18.29 31.43 -39.46
C CYS A 18 17.00 30.63 -39.40
N THR A 19 17.10 29.32 -39.59
CA THR A 19 15.98 28.38 -39.40
C THR A 19 15.77 28.22 -37.90
N ILE A 20 14.87 29.00 -37.33
CA ILE A 20 14.37 28.80 -35.96
C ILE A 20 13.52 27.53 -36.00
N CYS A 21 14.14 26.43 -35.60
CA CYS A 21 13.43 25.18 -35.35
C CYS A 21 12.63 25.36 -34.07
N ALA A 22 11.35 25.77 -34.22
CA ALA A 22 10.41 25.80 -33.12
C ALA A 22 10.12 24.35 -32.71
N ILE A 23 10.80 23.88 -31.67
CA ILE A 23 10.45 22.61 -31.01
C ILE A 23 9.12 22.84 -30.31
N LEU A 24 8.03 22.45 -30.94
CA LEU A 24 6.72 22.32 -30.30
C LEU A 24 6.84 21.16 -29.30
N LEU A 25 7.05 21.47 -28.03
CA LEU A 25 6.88 20.51 -26.94
C LEU A 25 5.39 20.16 -26.89
N LEU A 26 5.02 19.03 -27.50
CA LEU A 26 3.72 18.40 -27.29
C LEU A 26 3.68 17.96 -25.83
N VAL A 27 3.07 18.78 -24.97
CA VAL A 27 2.68 18.38 -23.64
C VAL A 27 1.48 17.45 -23.83
N GLU A 28 1.73 16.16 -23.84
CA GLU A 28 0.67 15.17 -23.78
C GLU A 28 -0.12 15.42 -22.48
N PRO A 29 -1.45 15.58 -22.56
CA PRO A 29 -2.25 15.67 -21.33
C PRO A 29 -2.08 14.34 -20.59
N THR A 30 -1.38 14.35 -19.47
CA THR A 30 -1.38 13.22 -18.53
C THR A 30 -2.82 13.03 -18.07
N SER A 31 -3.50 12.05 -18.67
CA SER A 31 -4.80 11.62 -18.17
C SER A 31 -4.60 11.15 -16.74
N ALA A 32 -5.22 11.82 -15.77
CA ALA A 32 -5.20 11.35 -14.40
C ALA A 32 -5.79 9.92 -14.38
N GLU A 33 -5.06 8.98 -13.81
CA GLU A 33 -5.53 7.61 -13.66
C GLU A 33 -6.80 7.62 -12.81
N THR A 34 -7.85 6.95 -13.31
CA THR A 34 -9.10 6.85 -12.57
C THR A 34 -8.92 5.87 -11.41
N ILE A 35 -9.09 6.36 -10.19
CA ILE A 35 -9.02 5.56 -8.97
C ILE A 35 -10.41 5.02 -8.66
N TYR A 36 -10.51 3.70 -8.50
CA TYR A 36 -11.77 3.02 -8.19
C TYR A 36 -11.82 2.59 -6.72
N PRO A 37 -13.03 2.55 -6.11
CA PRO A 37 -13.20 1.97 -4.78
C PRO A 37 -12.80 0.48 -4.77
N ALA A 38 -12.10 0.06 -3.72
CA ALA A 38 -11.82 -1.35 -3.49
C ALA A 38 -13.04 -2.00 -2.79
N LYS A 39 -13.55 -3.10 -3.37
CA LYS A 39 -14.71 -3.83 -2.84
C LYS A 39 -14.28 -5.22 -2.39
N LEU A 40 -14.68 -5.60 -1.18
CA LEU A 40 -14.75 -6.98 -0.71
C LEU A 40 -16.18 -7.47 -0.90
N SER A 41 -16.38 -8.45 -1.76
CA SER A 41 -17.70 -9.09 -1.98
C SER A 41 -18.07 -10.02 -0.83
N ALA A 42 -19.30 -10.52 -0.80
CA ALA A 42 -19.71 -11.55 0.14
C ALA A 42 -18.86 -12.83 0.00
N ASP A 43 -18.50 -13.19 -1.23
CA ASP A 43 -17.64 -14.35 -1.51
C ASP A 43 -16.22 -14.11 -1.00
N ASP A 44 -15.67 -12.89 -1.18
CA ASP A 44 -14.38 -12.52 -0.60
C ASP A 44 -14.40 -12.64 0.92
N LEU A 45 -15.44 -12.09 1.56
CA LEU A 45 -15.63 -12.21 3.00
C LEU A 45 -15.83 -13.67 3.44
N GLY A 46 -16.37 -14.52 2.54
CA GLY A 46 -16.46 -15.97 2.71
C GLY A 46 -15.13 -16.71 2.64
N GLY A 47 -14.07 -16.06 2.14
CA GLY A 47 -12.72 -16.63 2.04
C GLY A 47 -12.10 -16.62 0.63
N ALA A 48 -12.87 -16.32 -0.42
CA ALA A 48 -12.34 -16.29 -1.79
C ALA A 48 -11.22 -15.24 -1.99
N ALA A 49 -11.16 -14.20 -1.15
CA ALA A 49 -10.06 -13.24 -1.17
C ALA A 49 -8.70 -13.91 -0.99
N PHE A 50 -8.62 -14.99 -0.20
CA PHE A 50 -7.36 -15.69 0.07
C PHE A 50 -6.87 -16.58 -1.08
N GLU A 51 -7.67 -16.77 -2.12
CA GLU A 51 -7.30 -17.47 -3.35
C GLU A 51 -6.70 -16.52 -4.40
N ARG A 52 -6.72 -15.22 -4.15
CA ARG A 52 -6.18 -14.21 -5.06
C ARG A 52 -4.65 -14.22 -5.05
N PRO A 53 -4.00 -13.96 -6.21
CA PRO A 53 -2.55 -14.00 -6.33
C PRO A 53 -1.81 -12.96 -5.46
N GLU A 54 -2.50 -11.90 -5.05
CA GLU A 54 -1.96 -10.86 -4.18
C GLU A 54 -1.93 -11.27 -2.69
N THR A 55 -2.56 -12.38 -2.34
CA THR A 55 -2.56 -12.88 -0.95
C THR A 55 -1.17 -13.33 -0.54
N VAL A 56 -0.67 -12.75 0.53
CA VAL A 56 0.57 -13.21 1.17
C VAL A 56 0.25 -14.41 2.04
N VAL A 57 0.95 -15.52 1.78
CA VAL A 57 0.82 -16.75 2.56
C VAL A 57 2.12 -16.99 3.34
N THR A 58 2.00 -17.10 4.66
CA THR A 58 3.13 -17.39 5.56
C THR A 58 2.92 -18.74 6.23
N GLU A 59 3.92 -19.60 6.20
CA GLU A 59 3.92 -20.86 6.92
C GLU A 59 4.21 -20.59 8.42
N GLN A 60 3.38 -21.15 9.29
CA GLN A 60 3.52 -21.04 10.74
C GLN A 60 3.34 -22.41 11.40
N GLY A 61 4.43 -23.16 11.52
CA GLY A 61 4.39 -24.55 11.98
C GLY A 61 3.55 -25.43 11.05
N GLU A 62 2.50 -26.04 11.57
CA GLU A 62 1.56 -26.86 10.80
C GLU A 62 0.43 -26.05 10.14
N HIS A 63 0.38 -24.75 10.38
CA HIS A 63 -0.68 -23.86 9.91
C HIS A 63 -0.16 -22.84 8.90
N LYS A 64 -1.10 -22.20 8.20
CA LYS A 64 -0.82 -21.10 7.27
C LYS A 64 -1.55 -19.85 7.73
N ILE A 65 -0.88 -18.74 7.59
CA ILE A 65 -1.45 -17.41 7.72
C ILE A 65 -1.71 -16.90 6.31
N PHE A 66 -2.87 -16.29 6.09
CA PHE A 66 -3.23 -15.63 4.85
C PHE A 66 -3.51 -14.17 5.13
N ASP A 67 -2.83 -13.29 4.42
CA ASP A 67 -3.00 -11.85 4.51
C ASP A 67 -3.29 -11.27 3.12
N PHE A 68 -4.49 -10.73 2.96
CA PHE A 68 -4.93 -10.08 1.73
C PHE A 68 -5.16 -8.59 1.99
N THR A 69 -4.34 -7.74 1.36
CA THR A 69 -4.52 -6.29 1.39
C THR A 69 -5.48 -5.86 0.29
N SER A 70 -6.64 -5.33 0.67
CA SER A 70 -7.65 -4.81 -0.26
C SER A 70 -7.32 -3.40 -0.76
N LEU A 71 -6.80 -2.56 0.12
CA LEU A 71 -6.39 -1.19 -0.18
C LEU A 71 -5.21 -0.78 0.68
N LYS A 72 -4.26 -0.07 0.08
CA LYS A 72 -3.23 0.70 0.77
C LYS A 72 -3.26 2.12 0.23
N SER A 73 -3.28 3.13 1.12
CA SER A 73 -3.28 4.54 0.72
C SER A 73 -1.95 4.95 0.08
N GLY A 74 -2.00 5.94 -0.80
CA GLY A 74 -0.81 6.42 -1.50
C GLY A 74 0.24 7.07 -0.59
N ASP A 75 -0.16 7.54 0.60
CA ASP A 75 0.76 8.08 1.62
C ASP A 75 1.27 6.99 2.59
N GLY A 76 0.85 5.73 2.40
CA GLY A 76 1.27 4.60 3.20
C GLY A 76 0.74 4.58 4.64
N LYS A 77 -0.22 5.44 5.00
CA LYS A 77 -0.71 5.57 6.39
C LYS A 77 -1.97 4.79 6.71
N PHE A 78 -2.67 4.33 5.69
CA PHE A 78 -3.90 3.58 5.82
C PHE A 78 -3.84 2.31 4.98
N ALA A 79 -4.25 1.21 5.55
CA ALA A 79 -4.49 -0.02 4.81
C ALA A 79 -5.70 -0.77 5.37
N SER A 80 -6.33 -1.57 4.52
CA SER A 80 -7.41 -2.46 4.90
C SER A 80 -7.32 -3.78 4.14
N GLY A 81 -7.84 -4.84 4.75
CA GLY A 81 -7.78 -6.15 4.14
C GLY A 81 -8.47 -7.22 4.94
N MET A 82 -8.09 -8.45 4.66
CA MET A 82 -8.56 -9.64 5.34
C MET A 82 -7.38 -10.47 5.81
N TYR A 83 -7.56 -11.11 6.96
CA TYR A 83 -6.54 -11.96 7.56
C TYR A 83 -7.18 -13.25 8.08
N LYS A 84 -6.48 -14.36 7.89
CA LYS A 84 -6.87 -15.67 8.42
C LYS A 84 -5.65 -16.34 9.03
N ALA A 85 -5.81 -16.82 10.25
CA ALA A 85 -4.79 -17.59 10.95
C ALA A 85 -5.39 -18.84 11.59
N GLY A 86 -4.57 -19.84 11.82
CA GLY A 86 -4.85 -20.99 12.66
C GLY A 86 -4.57 -20.70 14.14
N PRO A 87 -4.49 -21.75 14.98
CA PRO A 87 -4.13 -21.62 16.40
C PRO A 87 -2.79 -20.92 16.58
N GLN A 88 -2.76 -19.94 17.48
CA GLN A 88 -1.52 -19.24 17.84
C GLN A 88 -1.63 -18.56 19.20
N THR A 89 -0.50 -18.46 19.86
CA THR A 89 -0.35 -17.76 21.14
C THR A 89 0.99 -17.05 21.12
N PHE A 90 0.99 -15.73 21.39
CA PHE A 90 2.21 -14.94 21.47
C PHE A 90 2.03 -13.72 22.36
N ASP A 91 3.16 -13.25 22.91
CA ASP A 91 3.24 -12.06 23.74
C ASP A 91 3.71 -10.88 22.88
N ILE A 92 3.00 -9.75 22.98
CA ILE A 92 3.35 -8.47 22.40
C ILE A 92 3.97 -7.66 23.54
N THR A 93 5.30 -7.63 23.57
CA THR A 93 6.09 -7.03 24.66
C THR A 93 6.52 -5.61 24.39
N GLU A 94 6.45 -5.18 23.13
CA GLU A 94 6.66 -3.81 22.70
C GLU A 94 5.33 -3.21 22.22
N PRO A 95 5.17 -1.88 22.17
CA PRO A 95 3.97 -1.27 21.62
C PRO A 95 3.57 -1.86 20.28
N TYR A 96 2.27 -2.10 20.10
CA TYR A 96 1.69 -2.73 18.88
C TYR A 96 2.08 -1.99 17.59
N GLY A 97 2.31 -0.69 17.70
CA GLY A 97 2.93 0.12 16.66
C GLY A 97 1.96 0.80 15.71
N VAL A 98 0.76 0.27 15.56
CA VAL A 98 -0.29 0.84 14.69
C VAL A 98 -1.63 0.82 15.42
N ASP A 99 -2.54 1.71 15.02
CA ASP A 99 -3.94 1.62 15.45
C ASP A 99 -4.66 0.67 14.51
N GLU A 100 -5.19 -0.45 15.03
CA GLU A 100 -5.86 -1.46 14.22
C GLU A 100 -7.30 -1.67 14.68
N PHE A 101 -8.26 -1.49 13.76
CA PHE A 101 -9.64 -1.96 13.91
C PHE A 101 -9.78 -3.33 13.27
N MET A 102 -10.40 -4.26 13.97
CA MET A 102 -10.67 -5.61 13.50
C MET A 102 -12.15 -5.97 13.68
N PHE A 103 -12.73 -6.61 12.67
CA PHE A 103 -14.04 -7.24 12.74
C PHE A 103 -13.90 -8.74 12.44
N PHE A 104 -14.31 -9.57 13.38
CA PHE A 104 -14.16 -11.02 13.27
C PHE A 104 -15.32 -11.62 12.51
N LEU A 105 -15.01 -12.31 11.40
CA LEU A 105 -15.98 -13.01 10.55
C LEU A 105 -16.18 -14.45 11.01
N GLU A 106 -15.13 -15.05 11.60
CA GLU A 106 -15.09 -16.45 12.03
C GLU A 106 -14.07 -16.60 13.15
N GLY A 107 -14.31 -17.56 14.06
CA GLY A 107 -13.42 -17.84 15.17
C GLY A 107 -13.45 -16.77 16.26
N SER A 108 -12.37 -16.67 17.02
CA SER A 108 -12.25 -15.72 18.14
C SER A 108 -10.81 -15.44 18.49
N VAL A 109 -10.59 -14.40 19.28
CA VAL A 109 -9.31 -14.08 19.92
C VAL A 109 -9.54 -13.68 21.37
N THR A 110 -8.63 -14.07 22.25
CA THR A 110 -8.51 -13.53 23.60
C THR A 110 -7.30 -12.62 23.68
N LEU A 111 -7.53 -11.39 24.11
CA LEU A 111 -6.53 -10.36 24.29
C LEU A 111 -6.38 -10.08 25.80
N THR A 112 -5.20 -10.35 26.35
CA THR A 112 -4.89 -10.07 27.74
C THR A 112 -3.94 -8.90 27.83
N SER A 113 -4.39 -7.81 28.43
CA SER A 113 -3.56 -6.60 28.63
C SER A 113 -2.52 -6.79 29.72
N ALA A 114 -1.56 -5.87 29.80
CA ALA A 114 -0.42 -5.94 30.75
C ALA A 114 -0.86 -5.97 32.25
N ASP A 115 -2.04 -5.46 32.57
CA ASP A 115 -2.61 -5.50 33.94
C ASP A 115 -3.33 -6.83 34.24
N GLY A 116 -3.35 -7.77 33.27
CA GLY A 116 -4.03 -9.06 33.39
C GLY A 116 -5.51 -9.02 33.02
N SER A 117 -6.07 -7.88 32.69
CA SER A 117 -7.45 -7.79 32.17
C SER A 117 -7.52 -8.46 30.79
N ALA A 118 -8.55 -9.28 30.58
CA ALA A 118 -8.73 -10.00 29.33
C ALA A 118 -10.11 -9.73 28.71
N ILE A 119 -10.12 -9.67 27.39
CA ILE A 119 -11.33 -9.65 26.58
C ILE A 119 -11.27 -10.76 25.56
N THR A 120 -12.40 -11.38 25.28
CA THR A 120 -12.54 -12.30 24.15
C THR A 120 -13.44 -11.64 23.10
N VAL A 121 -12.96 -11.63 21.85
CA VAL A 121 -13.69 -11.08 20.71
C VAL A 121 -14.08 -12.26 19.82
N ASN A 122 -15.37 -12.44 19.59
CA ASN A 122 -15.93 -13.56 18.84
C ASN A 122 -16.35 -13.15 17.44
N ALA A 123 -16.67 -14.11 16.60
CA ALA A 123 -17.28 -13.85 15.30
C ALA A 123 -18.53 -12.96 15.44
N GLY A 124 -18.65 -11.94 14.61
CA GLY A 124 -19.68 -10.90 14.66
C GLY A 124 -19.34 -9.72 15.58
N GLU A 125 -18.22 -9.76 16.29
CA GLU A 125 -17.74 -8.69 17.16
C GLU A 125 -16.53 -7.96 16.57
N ALA A 126 -16.22 -6.80 17.13
CA ALA A 126 -15.09 -5.97 16.72
C ALA A 126 -14.27 -5.51 17.91
N VAL A 127 -13.01 -5.20 17.64
CA VAL A 127 -12.09 -4.58 18.61
C VAL A 127 -11.21 -3.56 17.91
N THR A 128 -10.81 -2.53 18.64
CA THR A 128 -9.74 -1.60 18.21
C THR A 128 -8.58 -1.74 19.18
N ILE A 129 -7.40 -2.00 18.64
CA ILE A 129 -6.15 -2.03 19.39
C ILE A 129 -5.42 -0.72 19.14
N PRO A 130 -5.14 0.09 20.17
CA PRO A 130 -4.31 1.28 20.04
C PRO A 130 -2.84 0.88 19.88
N LYS A 131 -2.08 1.70 19.18
CA LYS A 131 -0.67 1.46 18.86
C LYS A 131 0.25 1.27 20.08
N GLU A 132 -0.17 1.79 21.24
CA GLU A 132 0.57 1.66 22.51
C GLU A 132 0.29 0.36 23.26
N TRP A 133 -0.70 -0.44 22.81
CA TRP A 133 -1.09 -1.65 23.52
C TRP A 133 0.04 -2.67 23.54
N ILE A 134 0.23 -3.29 24.70
CA ILE A 134 1.07 -4.46 24.95
C ILE A 134 0.24 -5.51 25.66
N GLY A 135 0.53 -6.79 25.43
CA GLY A 135 -0.26 -7.86 26.03
C GLY A 135 -0.03 -9.21 25.39
N ARG A 136 -0.99 -10.10 25.58
CA ARG A 136 -0.95 -11.45 25.07
C ARG A 136 -2.11 -11.69 24.11
N TRP A 137 -1.81 -12.36 23.00
CA TRP A 137 -2.74 -12.77 21.96
C TRP A 137 -2.91 -14.28 21.96
N GLU A 138 -4.15 -14.78 22.08
CA GLU A 138 -4.45 -16.22 22.09
C GLU A 138 -5.66 -16.52 21.21
N THR A 139 -5.53 -17.52 20.32
CA THR A 139 -6.63 -17.93 19.43
C THR A 139 -6.47 -19.39 19.00
N GLU A 140 -7.63 -20.06 18.78
CA GLU A 140 -7.71 -21.34 18.08
C GLU A 140 -7.89 -21.17 16.57
N GLY A 141 -7.90 -19.92 16.09
CA GLY A 141 -8.02 -19.54 14.71
C GLY A 141 -9.17 -18.56 14.47
N TYR A 142 -8.98 -17.71 13.47
CA TYR A 142 -9.98 -16.74 13.07
C TYR A 142 -9.82 -16.31 11.61
N ARG A 143 -10.89 -15.71 11.09
CA ARG A 143 -10.89 -14.87 9.90
C ARG A 143 -11.45 -13.50 10.26
N LYS A 144 -10.73 -12.44 9.91
CA LYS A 144 -11.10 -11.06 10.24
C LYS A 144 -10.98 -10.13 9.03
N ILE A 145 -11.72 -9.05 9.05
CA ILE A 145 -11.39 -7.81 8.34
C ILE A 145 -10.50 -7.00 9.26
N TRP A 146 -9.49 -6.36 8.69
CA TRP A 146 -8.64 -5.44 9.42
C TRP A 146 -8.56 -4.09 8.72
N VAL A 147 -8.42 -3.04 9.51
CA VAL A 147 -8.16 -1.67 9.06
C VAL A 147 -7.06 -1.11 9.95
N ILE A 148 -5.97 -0.67 9.35
CA ILE A 148 -4.82 -0.15 10.05
C ILE A 148 -4.61 1.31 9.69
N TYR A 149 -4.30 2.12 10.72
CA TYR A 149 -3.76 3.45 10.58
C TYR A 149 -2.36 3.51 11.20
N SER A 150 -1.38 3.97 10.42
CA SER A 150 0.00 4.20 10.83
C SER A 150 0.34 5.67 10.66
N ALA A 151 0.61 6.38 11.75
CA ALA A 151 0.83 7.83 11.71
C ALA A 151 2.05 8.25 10.87
N ASP A 152 3.07 7.41 10.81
CA ASP A 152 4.33 7.62 10.07
C ASP A 152 4.49 6.71 8.84
N GLY A 153 3.51 5.83 8.58
CA GLY A 153 3.54 4.87 7.48
C GLY A 153 4.40 3.64 7.75
N SER A 154 4.93 3.46 8.96
CA SER A 154 5.60 2.22 9.37
C SER A 154 4.58 1.12 9.70
N GLY A 155 4.95 -0.13 9.48
CA GLY A 155 4.09 -1.27 9.84
C GLY A 155 2.96 -1.59 8.85
N LEU A 156 2.99 -1.05 7.62
CA LEU A 156 2.06 -1.35 6.54
C LEU A 156 2.73 -2.00 5.33
#